data_437b51e1496822b0f1c0b51479f2ec66
#
_entry.id   437b51e1496822b0f1c0b51479f2ec66
#
_cell.length_a   1.000
_cell.length_b   1.000
_cell.length_c   1.000
_cell.angle_alpha   90.00
_cell.angle_beta   90.00
_cell.angle_gamma   90.00
#
_symmetry.space_group_name_H-M   'P 1'
#
loop_
_entity.id
_entity.type
_entity.pdbx_description
1 polymer ?
#
loop_
_entity_poly.entity_id
_entity_poly.type
_entity_poly.pdbx_seq_one_letter_code
_entity_poly.pdbx_strand_id
1 'polypeptide(L)'
;MSQENNTTEQKEEQKEIKRPKKRKIFIPLAIVVSILAGGYFFHESHFESTDDAYVEADIIQVTPKVSGHIVESYVQDNMEVKKGDLVAKIDDEIYIEKYNQAKANYQKALLNQKNAKATLKAVDSEINLAKIDLERYKTLYQQGAVSKQVLDKAQTNYDSIFARQTKAKEDIFSNGQNVADADLKSLEAIMKQAKLNLEYTNVIAPNTGVVTNRRIEKGSYVSQGGPLFAIVPDKVWIVANFKENQVGLMKPGQEVTIKVDAYKNKKFKGHIDSIQRASGAKSSLFPPENAVGSFVKIVQRIPVKIVFDEPIDKNQYNIVSGMSVVPKVRVK
;
A
#
# COMPACT_ATOMS: atom_id res chain seq x y z
N MET A 1 -53.83 -7.18 107.61
CA MET A 1 -54.51 -5.86 107.53
C MET A 1 -54.50 -5.51 106.07
N SER A 2 -55.59 -5.87 105.49
CA SER A 2 -56.66 -4.97 105.06
C SER A 2 -56.31 -4.23 103.75
N GLN A 3 -56.96 -4.59 102.84
CA GLN A 3 -58.08 -4.03 102.04
C GLN A 3 -57.54 -3.42 100.74
N GLU A 4 -58.13 -3.35 99.65
CA GLU A 4 -59.47 -3.72 99.16
C GLU A 4 -59.48 -3.38 97.66
N ASN A 5 -60.07 -4.20 96.86
CA ASN A 5 -60.75 -3.97 95.60
C ASN A 5 -60.76 -2.56 94.99
N ASN A 6 -60.54 -2.44 93.73
CA ASN A 6 -61.64 -2.01 92.82
C ASN A 6 -61.39 -2.32 91.32
N THR A 7 -62.32 -3.04 90.80
CA THR A 7 -62.58 -3.36 89.43
C THR A 7 -63.04 -2.11 88.69
N THR A 8 -62.45 -1.82 87.58
CA THR A 8 -63.09 -0.97 86.54
C THR A 8 -62.77 -1.53 85.15
N GLU A 9 -63.79 -2.12 84.54
CA GLU A 9 -63.86 -2.52 83.17
C GLU A 9 -63.70 -1.29 82.28
N GLN A 10 -62.69 -1.29 81.46
CA GLN A 10 -62.65 -0.39 80.29
C GLN A 10 -62.80 -1.24 79.01
N LYS A 11 -63.92 -1.02 78.31
CA LYS A 11 -64.21 -1.47 76.97
C LYS A 11 -63.16 -0.90 76.01
N GLU A 12 -62.28 -1.77 75.45
CA GLU A 12 -61.50 -1.41 74.31
C GLU A 12 -62.38 -1.43 73.07
N GLU A 13 -62.62 -0.26 72.48
CA GLU A 13 -63.15 -0.04 71.16
C GLU A 13 -62.13 -0.56 70.14
N GLN A 14 -62.38 -1.67 69.47
CA GLN A 14 -61.64 -2.12 68.32
C GLN A 14 -61.83 -1.15 67.14
N LYS A 15 -60.87 -0.23 66.93
CA LYS A 15 -60.77 0.59 65.75
C LYS A 15 -60.35 -0.31 64.60
N GLU A 16 -61.26 -0.68 63.70
CA GLU A 16 -61.03 -1.30 62.42
C GLU A 16 -60.14 -0.40 61.56
N ILE A 17 -58.84 -0.75 61.41
CA ILE A 17 -57.89 -0.08 60.51
C ILE A 17 -58.28 -0.43 59.08
N LYS A 18 -59.06 0.41 58.40
CA LYS A 18 -59.30 0.38 56.96
C LYS A 18 -57.97 0.49 56.24
N ARG A 19 -57.42 -0.63 55.78
CA ARG A 19 -56.21 -0.68 54.88
C ARG A 19 -56.53 0.09 53.61
N PRO A 20 -55.69 1.07 53.22
CA PRO A 20 -55.98 1.94 52.09
C PRO A 20 -56.01 1.13 50.78
N LYS A 21 -57.02 1.35 49.92
CA LYS A 21 -57.25 0.77 48.59
C LYS A 21 -56.16 1.04 47.58
N LYS A 22 -55.01 1.66 47.97
CA LYS A 22 -53.84 1.99 47.08
C LYS A 22 -53.12 0.76 46.53
N ARG A 23 -53.26 -0.41 47.20
CA ARG A 23 -52.58 -1.65 46.78
C ARG A 23 -53.07 -2.20 45.42
N LYS A 24 -54.30 -1.88 45.00
CA LYS A 24 -54.88 -2.34 43.71
C LYS A 24 -54.35 -1.57 42.50
N ILE A 25 -53.77 -0.38 42.66
CA ILE A 25 -53.21 0.43 41.58
C ILE A 25 -51.70 0.16 41.39
N PHE A 26 -50.99 -0.24 42.46
CA PHE A 26 -49.54 -0.54 42.36
C PHE A 26 -49.23 -1.84 41.62
N ILE A 27 -50.15 -2.83 41.65
CA ILE A 27 -49.94 -4.12 40.95
C ILE A 27 -49.93 -3.95 39.43
N PRO A 28 -50.92 -3.32 38.75
CA PRO A 28 -50.87 -3.12 37.31
C PRO A 28 -49.72 -2.19 36.87
N LEU A 29 -49.35 -1.18 37.67
CA LEU A 29 -48.22 -0.32 37.39
C LEU A 29 -46.89 -1.10 37.44
N ALA A 30 -46.73 -1.98 38.47
CA ALA A 30 -45.55 -2.84 38.56
C ALA A 30 -45.42 -3.82 37.38
N ILE A 31 -46.56 -4.36 36.90
CA ILE A 31 -46.58 -5.24 35.71
C ILE A 31 -46.18 -4.46 34.46
N VAL A 32 -46.70 -3.26 34.26
CA VAL A 32 -46.31 -2.41 33.10
C VAL A 32 -44.82 -2.06 33.12
N VAL A 33 -44.30 -1.68 34.30
CA VAL A 33 -42.87 -1.38 34.50
C VAL A 33 -42.03 -2.65 34.24
N SER A 34 -42.47 -3.84 34.70
CA SER A 34 -41.74 -5.09 34.44
C SER A 34 -41.76 -5.47 32.98
N ILE A 35 -42.87 -5.26 32.25
CA ILE A 35 -42.95 -5.51 30.79
C ILE A 35 -42.04 -4.52 30.03
N LEU A 36 -42.05 -3.25 30.39
CA LEU A 36 -41.18 -2.25 29.80
C LEU A 36 -39.70 -2.54 30.08
N ALA A 37 -39.37 -2.90 31.33
CA ALA A 37 -38.00 -3.32 31.67
C ALA A 37 -37.58 -4.60 30.96
N GLY A 38 -38.47 -5.63 30.90
CA GLY A 38 -38.24 -6.85 30.16
C GLY A 38 -38.03 -6.59 28.65
N GLY A 39 -38.87 -5.74 28.06
CA GLY A 39 -38.70 -5.32 26.65
C GLY A 39 -37.39 -4.56 26.40
N TYR A 40 -37.00 -3.68 27.34
CA TYR A 40 -35.72 -2.96 27.28
C TYR A 40 -34.52 -3.93 27.37
N PHE A 41 -34.52 -4.84 28.35
CA PHE A 41 -33.48 -5.88 28.48
C PHE A 41 -33.43 -6.82 27.28
N PHE A 42 -34.57 -7.20 26.75
CA PHE A 42 -34.65 -8.03 25.54
C PHE A 42 -34.09 -7.28 24.33
N HIS A 43 -34.42 -6.01 24.15
CA HIS A 43 -33.87 -5.19 23.06
C HIS A 43 -32.35 -5.03 23.20
N GLU A 44 -31.84 -4.73 24.39
CA GLU A 44 -30.42 -4.53 24.65
C GLU A 44 -29.61 -5.83 24.46
N SER A 45 -30.20 -7.01 24.72
CA SER A 45 -29.56 -8.32 24.53
C SER A 45 -29.29 -8.68 23.06
N HIS A 46 -29.85 -7.90 22.12
CA HIS A 46 -29.59 -8.06 20.67
C HIS A 46 -28.39 -7.27 20.17
N PHE A 47 -27.75 -6.51 21.05
CA PHE A 47 -26.64 -5.67 20.69
C PHE A 47 -25.41 -5.94 21.55
N GLU A 48 -24.25 -5.93 20.92
CA GLU A 48 -22.96 -5.95 21.59
C GLU A 48 -22.21 -4.65 21.30
N SER A 49 -21.56 -4.10 22.33
CA SER A 49 -20.79 -2.86 22.19
C SER A 49 -19.46 -2.96 22.92
N THR A 50 -18.51 -2.16 22.49
CA THR A 50 -17.21 -1.98 23.16
C THR A 50 -16.84 -0.50 23.18
N ASP A 51 -16.17 -0.09 24.22
CA ASP A 51 -15.52 1.22 24.38
C ASP A 51 -14.04 1.20 23.95
N ASP A 52 -13.50 0.01 23.71
CA ASP A 52 -12.14 -0.18 23.20
C ASP A 52 -12.18 -0.26 21.68
N ALA A 53 -12.42 0.87 21.04
CA ALA A 53 -12.45 0.99 19.59
C ALA A 53 -11.97 2.38 19.14
N TYR A 54 -11.29 2.40 18.00
CA TYR A 54 -10.73 3.61 17.43
C TYR A 54 -10.79 3.60 15.89
N VAL A 55 -10.75 4.80 15.37
CA VAL A 55 -10.63 5.00 13.90
C VAL A 55 -9.22 4.71 13.48
N GLU A 56 -9.05 3.97 12.40
CA GLU A 56 -7.76 3.65 11.77
C GLU A 56 -7.78 4.04 10.29
N ALA A 57 -6.61 4.34 9.75
CA ALA A 57 -6.38 4.62 8.33
C ALA A 57 -5.04 4.06 7.89
N ASP A 58 -4.89 3.78 6.60
CA ASP A 58 -3.58 3.48 6.04
C ASP A 58 -2.65 4.70 6.15
N ILE A 59 -1.48 4.52 6.75
CA ILE A 59 -0.47 5.57 6.79
C ILE A 59 0.60 5.23 5.76
N ILE A 60 0.63 5.99 4.67
CA ILE A 60 1.55 5.75 3.55
C ILE A 60 2.80 6.61 3.74
N GLN A 61 3.92 5.96 4.04
CA GLN A 61 5.21 6.64 4.13
C GLN A 61 5.71 6.99 2.72
N VAL A 62 6.00 8.27 2.49
CA VAL A 62 6.62 8.75 1.26
C VAL A 62 8.12 8.76 1.43
N THR A 63 8.80 7.98 0.60
CA THR A 63 10.26 7.83 0.63
C THR A 63 10.83 8.16 -0.74
N PRO A 64 12.02 8.82 -0.81
CA PRO A 64 12.66 9.09 -2.08
C PRO A 64 13.30 7.83 -2.64
N LYS A 65 13.32 7.71 -3.95
CA LYS A 65 13.96 6.59 -4.67
C LYS A 65 15.45 6.85 -4.99
N VAL A 66 15.91 8.09 -4.77
CA VAL A 66 17.29 8.52 -4.95
C VAL A 66 17.70 9.44 -3.80
N SER A 67 19.00 9.54 -3.55
CA SER A 67 19.56 10.37 -2.47
C SER A 67 20.00 11.73 -3.01
N GLY A 68 19.97 12.77 -2.16
CA GLY A 68 20.44 14.11 -2.52
C GLY A 68 19.91 15.17 -1.57
N HIS A 69 20.24 16.43 -1.86
CA HIS A 69 19.70 17.57 -1.11
C HIS A 69 18.34 17.99 -1.65
N ILE A 70 17.44 18.37 -0.76
CA ILE A 70 16.15 18.96 -1.14
C ILE A 70 16.37 20.39 -1.64
N VAL A 71 16.07 20.64 -2.90
CA VAL A 71 16.10 21.98 -3.49
C VAL A 71 14.83 22.75 -3.13
N GLU A 72 13.69 22.08 -3.25
CA GLU A 72 12.37 22.66 -2.94
C GLU A 72 11.45 21.62 -2.30
N SER A 73 10.65 22.06 -1.33
CA SER A 73 9.56 21.28 -0.73
C SER A 73 8.26 22.03 -0.98
N TYR A 74 7.30 21.35 -1.60
CA TYR A 74 6.02 21.94 -2.00
C TYR A 74 4.88 21.58 -1.03
N VAL A 75 5.19 20.82 0.03
CA VAL A 75 4.21 20.37 1.01
C VAL A 75 4.47 20.94 2.39
N GLN A 76 3.37 21.12 3.14
CA GLN A 76 3.36 21.51 4.55
C GLN A 76 2.58 20.47 5.35
N ASP A 77 2.77 20.44 6.68
CA ASP A 77 1.93 19.61 7.55
C ASP A 77 0.46 20.00 7.41
N ASN A 78 -0.39 19.00 7.41
CA ASN A 78 -1.84 19.10 7.23
C ASN A 78 -2.31 19.62 5.85
N MET A 79 -1.40 19.69 4.87
CA MET A 79 -1.75 20.02 3.48
C MET A 79 -2.37 18.82 2.77
N GLU A 80 -3.46 19.04 2.04
CA GLU A 80 -4.06 18.02 1.18
C GLU A 80 -3.27 17.90 -0.13
N VAL A 81 -2.94 16.68 -0.53
CA VAL A 81 -2.23 16.36 -1.77
C VAL A 81 -3.00 15.32 -2.57
N LYS A 82 -2.89 15.39 -3.90
CA LYS A 82 -3.46 14.40 -4.82
C LYS A 82 -2.37 13.46 -5.32
N LYS A 83 -2.78 12.25 -5.66
CA LYS A 83 -1.88 11.30 -6.32
C LYS A 83 -1.27 11.91 -7.58
N GLY A 84 0.07 11.92 -7.65
CA GLY A 84 0.83 12.46 -8.77
C GLY A 84 1.33 13.90 -8.56
N ASP A 85 0.90 14.60 -7.50
CA ASP A 85 1.38 15.96 -7.19
C ASP A 85 2.88 15.91 -6.87
N LEU A 86 3.61 16.91 -7.37
CA LEU A 86 5.02 17.11 -7.02
C LEU A 86 5.11 17.62 -5.58
N VAL A 87 5.77 16.85 -4.71
CA VAL A 87 5.82 17.12 -3.26
C VAL A 87 7.18 17.61 -2.80
N ALA A 88 8.25 17.21 -3.49
CA ALA A 88 9.60 17.70 -3.24
C ALA A 88 10.45 17.54 -4.50
N LYS A 89 11.47 18.40 -4.63
CA LYS A 89 12.50 18.31 -5.66
C LYS A 89 13.86 18.09 -4.99
N ILE A 90 14.53 17.02 -5.38
CA ILE A 90 15.91 16.69 -5.02
C ILE A 90 16.83 17.32 -6.07
N ASP A 91 18.03 17.72 -5.67
CA ASP A 91 19.06 18.22 -6.57
C ASP A 91 19.31 17.20 -7.70
N ASP A 92 19.09 17.64 -8.93
CA ASP A 92 19.10 16.78 -10.11
C ASP A 92 20.39 16.93 -10.95
N GLU A 93 21.30 17.83 -10.62
CA GLU A 93 22.50 18.15 -11.40
C GLU A 93 23.33 16.89 -11.68
N ILE A 94 23.67 16.11 -10.66
CA ILE A 94 24.45 14.88 -10.80
C ILE A 94 23.70 13.84 -11.64
N TYR A 95 22.38 13.79 -11.53
CA TYR A 95 21.53 12.84 -12.26
C TYR A 95 21.39 13.23 -13.73
N ILE A 96 21.32 14.52 -14.04
CA ILE A 96 21.36 15.05 -15.40
C ILE A 96 22.67 14.66 -16.07
N GLU A 97 23.82 14.86 -15.41
CA GLU A 97 25.12 14.51 -15.97
C GLU A 97 25.28 13.00 -16.19
N LYS A 98 24.83 12.17 -15.26
CA LYS A 98 24.83 10.70 -15.42
C LYS A 98 23.96 10.26 -16.60
N TYR A 99 22.79 10.88 -16.77
CA TYR A 99 21.91 10.57 -17.90
C TYR A 99 22.55 11.00 -19.23
N ASN A 100 23.13 12.21 -19.30
CA ASN A 100 23.81 12.72 -20.49
C ASN A 100 24.99 11.82 -20.89
N GLN A 101 25.79 11.39 -19.91
CA GLN A 101 26.91 10.48 -20.15
C GLN A 101 26.42 9.11 -20.69
N ALA A 102 25.39 8.52 -20.09
CA ALA A 102 24.82 7.24 -20.53
C ALA A 102 24.22 7.37 -21.94
N LYS A 103 23.51 8.48 -22.21
CA LYS A 103 22.95 8.81 -23.53
C LYS A 103 24.02 8.93 -24.61
N ALA A 104 25.12 9.64 -24.31
CA ALA A 104 26.25 9.78 -25.23
C ALA A 104 26.91 8.43 -25.56
N ASN A 105 27.07 7.56 -24.55
CA ASN A 105 27.61 6.20 -24.75
C ASN A 105 26.69 5.34 -25.63
N TYR A 106 25.39 5.38 -25.38
CA TYR A 106 24.41 4.70 -26.23
C TYR A 106 24.43 5.21 -27.67
N GLN A 107 24.45 6.53 -27.88
CA GLN A 107 24.53 7.13 -29.20
C GLN A 107 25.81 6.74 -29.95
N LYS A 108 26.95 6.74 -29.26
CA LYS A 108 28.24 6.26 -29.83
C LYS A 108 28.15 4.81 -30.28
N ALA A 109 27.59 3.93 -29.44
CA ALA A 109 27.44 2.51 -29.82
C ALA A 109 26.48 2.33 -30.98
N LEU A 110 25.40 3.10 -31.07
CA LEU A 110 24.46 3.09 -32.19
C LEU A 110 25.15 3.48 -33.52
N LEU A 111 26.00 4.52 -33.50
CA LEU A 111 26.79 4.94 -34.65
C LEU A 111 27.81 3.87 -35.06
N ASN A 112 28.51 3.28 -34.09
CA ASN A 112 29.48 2.20 -34.37
C ASN A 112 28.78 0.99 -35.01
N GLN A 113 27.62 0.57 -34.50
CA GLN A 113 26.85 -0.52 -35.12
C GLN A 113 26.43 -0.18 -36.55
N LYS A 114 25.95 1.06 -36.78
CA LYS A 114 25.59 1.51 -38.15
C LYS A 114 26.76 1.50 -39.07
N ASN A 115 27.94 1.94 -38.62
CA ASN A 115 29.17 1.92 -39.41
C ASN A 115 29.62 0.48 -39.70
N ALA A 116 29.59 -0.43 -38.72
CA ALA A 116 29.95 -1.84 -38.94
C ALA A 116 29.01 -2.50 -39.97
N LYS A 117 27.70 -2.25 -39.89
CA LYS A 117 26.73 -2.74 -40.88
C LYS A 117 26.98 -2.16 -42.28
N ALA A 118 27.36 -0.88 -42.40
CA ALA A 118 27.68 -0.25 -43.65
C ALA A 118 28.98 -0.84 -44.25
N THR A 119 30.01 -1.06 -43.42
CA THR A 119 31.27 -1.71 -43.83
C THR A 119 31.02 -3.13 -44.35
N LEU A 120 30.24 -3.95 -43.64
CA LEU A 120 29.88 -5.29 -44.10
C LEU A 120 29.19 -5.26 -45.46
N LYS A 121 28.21 -4.35 -45.64
CA LYS A 121 27.49 -4.18 -46.91
C LYS A 121 28.44 -3.81 -48.06
N ALA A 122 29.43 -2.94 -47.82
CA ALA A 122 30.43 -2.59 -48.83
C ALA A 122 31.28 -3.79 -49.22
N VAL A 123 31.81 -4.53 -48.24
CA VAL A 123 32.63 -5.74 -48.48
C VAL A 123 31.80 -6.86 -49.12
N ASP A 124 30.51 -6.99 -48.82
CA ASP A 124 29.60 -7.93 -49.50
C ASP A 124 29.47 -7.61 -51.01
N SER A 125 29.51 -6.34 -51.39
CA SER A 125 29.51 -5.95 -52.80
C SER A 125 30.85 -6.26 -53.47
N GLU A 126 31.97 -6.01 -52.80
CA GLU A 126 33.32 -6.32 -53.33
C GLU A 126 33.53 -7.83 -53.54
N ILE A 127 33.08 -8.67 -52.58
CA ILE A 127 33.27 -10.13 -52.73
C ILE A 127 32.41 -10.70 -53.86
N ASN A 128 31.20 -10.16 -54.07
CA ASN A 128 30.36 -10.56 -55.20
C ASN A 128 31.06 -10.27 -56.56
N LEU A 129 31.68 -9.10 -56.69
CA LEU A 129 32.46 -8.76 -57.90
C LEU A 129 33.64 -9.68 -58.02
N ALA A 130 34.45 -9.89 -56.98
CA ALA A 130 35.64 -10.76 -57.04
C ALA A 130 35.26 -12.21 -57.37
N LYS A 131 34.08 -12.69 -56.89
CA LYS A 131 33.55 -14.01 -57.20
C LYS A 131 33.21 -14.13 -58.68
N ILE A 132 32.56 -13.15 -59.31
CA ILE A 132 32.20 -13.12 -60.70
C ILE A 132 33.48 -13.11 -61.56
N ASP A 133 34.48 -12.31 -61.18
CA ASP A 133 35.74 -12.23 -61.86
C ASP A 133 36.51 -13.56 -61.81
N LEU A 134 36.58 -14.20 -60.65
CA LEU A 134 37.20 -15.49 -60.47
C LEU A 134 36.54 -16.55 -61.33
N GLU A 135 35.22 -16.64 -61.36
CA GLU A 135 34.49 -17.60 -62.21
C GLU A 135 34.76 -17.32 -63.74
N ARG A 136 34.85 -16.03 -64.16
CA ARG A 136 35.16 -15.62 -65.46
C ARG A 136 36.60 -16.07 -65.87
N TYR A 137 37.60 -15.82 -65.01
CA TYR A 137 39.00 -16.24 -65.29
C TYR A 137 39.19 -17.76 -65.24
N LYS A 138 38.44 -18.51 -64.42
CA LYS A 138 38.40 -19.97 -64.45
C LYS A 138 37.97 -20.50 -65.85
N THR A 139 36.89 -19.94 -66.40
CA THR A 139 36.36 -20.31 -67.69
C THR A 139 37.37 -19.97 -68.83
N LEU A 140 37.94 -18.77 -68.77
CA LEU A 140 38.95 -18.35 -69.79
C LEU A 140 40.22 -19.19 -69.72
N TYR A 141 40.66 -19.61 -68.55
CA TYR A 141 41.81 -20.51 -68.39
C TYR A 141 41.53 -21.91 -68.97
N GLN A 142 40.33 -22.44 -68.73
CA GLN A 142 39.92 -23.74 -69.35
C GLN A 142 39.87 -23.67 -70.86
N GLN A 143 39.62 -22.52 -71.44
CA GLN A 143 39.63 -22.26 -72.90
C GLN A 143 41.02 -21.93 -73.42
N GLY A 144 42.04 -21.89 -72.55
CA GLY A 144 43.40 -21.54 -72.95
C GLY A 144 43.63 -20.04 -73.27
N ALA A 145 42.65 -19.16 -72.94
CA ALA A 145 42.68 -17.74 -73.27
C ALA A 145 43.51 -16.90 -72.32
N VAL A 146 43.80 -17.39 -71.07
CA VAL A 146 44.62 -16.70 -70.08
C VAL A 146 45.65 -17.64 -69.44
N SER A 147 46.73 -17.06 -68.87
CA SER A 147 47.77 -17.84 -68.19
C SER A 147 47.30 -18.24 -66.76
N LYS A 148 47.95 -19.31 -66.25
CA LYS A 148 47.70 -19.75 -64.82
C LYS A 148 47.98 -18.63 -63.85
N GLN A 149 48.99 -17.80 -64.08
CA GLN A 149 49.29 -16.63 -63.18
C GLN A 149 48.13 -15.64 -63.06
N VAL A 150 47.36 -15.43 -64.15
CA VAL A 150 46.17 -14.53 -64.11
C VAL A 150 45.08 -15.16 -63.31
N LEU A 151 44.84 -16.48 -63.44
CA LEU A 151 43.88 -17.20 -62.61
C LEU A 151 44.28 -17.19 -61.13
N ASP A 152 45.52 -17.48 -60.78
CA ASP A 152 46.03 -17.49 -59.39
C ASP A 152 45.91 -16.09 -58.75
N LYS A 153 46.14 -15.02 -59.55
CA LYS A 153 45.90 -13.64 -59.05
C LYS A 153 44.44 -13.37 -58.77
N ALA A 154 43.51 -13.83 -59.60
CA ALA A 154 42.07 -13.67 -59.34
C ALA A 154 41.61 -14.46 -58.08
N GLN A 155 42.14 -15.67 -57.90
CA GLN A 155 41.91 -16.49 -56.73
C GLN A 155 42.39 -15.78 -55.43
N THR A 156 43.66 -15.31 -55.46
CA THR A 156 44.23 -14.59 -54.31
C THR A 156 43.45 -13.34 -53.97
N ASN A 157 42.96 -12.60 -54.97
CA ASN A 157 42.09 -11.43 -54.73
C ASN A 157 40.78 -11.82 -54.07
N TYR A 158 40.10 -12.87 -54.56
CA TYR A 158 38.84 -13.37 -53.90
C TYR A 158 39.10 -13.79 -52.46
N ASP A 159 40.17 -14.59 -52.22
CA ASP A 159 40.50 -15.08 -50.87
C ASP A 159 40.79 -13.92 -49.90
N SER A 160 41.49 -12.87 -50.39
CA SER A 160 41.76 -11.67 -49.60
C SER A 160 40.45 -10.90 -49.17
N ILE A 161 39.53 -10.75 -50.14
CA ILE A 161 38.26 -10.07 -49.90
C ILE A 161 37.36 -10.92 -49.02
N PHE A 162 37.38 -12.27 -49.20
CA PHE A 162 36.66 -13.21 -48.33
C PHE A 162 37.11 -13.12 -46.86
N ALA A 163 38.43 -13.04 -46.62
CA ALA A 163 38.97 -12.84 -45.27
C ALA A 163 38.50 -11.50 -44.64
N ARG A 164 38.46 -10.42 -45.46
CA ARG A 164 37.90 -9.12 -44.99
C ARG A 164 36.41 -9.20 -44.68
N GLN A 165 35.62 -9.93 -45.49
CA GLN A 165 34.20 -10.14 -45.22
C GLN A 165 33.99 -10.92 -43.93
N THR A 166 34.77 -11.99 -43.72
CA THR A 166 34.69 -12.78 -42.48
C THR A 166 34.95 -11.90 -41.27
N LYS A 167 36.01 -11.08 -41.30
CA LYS A 167 36.30 -10.14 -40.23
C LYS A 167 35.15 -9.13 -40.00
N ALA A 168 34.62 -8.52 -41.06
CA ALA A 168 33.51 -7.58 -40.95
C ALA A 168 32.22 -8.24 -40.42
N LYS A 169 32.02 -9.55 -40.68
CA LYS A 169 30.93 -10.32 -40.05
C LYS A 169 31.19 -10.58 -38.58
N GLU A 170 32.42 -10.93 -38.19
CA GLU A 170 32.80 -11.16 -36.78
C GLU A 170 32.65 -9.88 -35.93
N ASP A 171 32.94 -8.70 -36.49
CA ASP A 171 32.76 -7.41 -35.86
C ASP A 171 31.27 -7.16 -35.46
N ILE A 172 30.34 -7.82 -36.16
CA ILE A 172 28.89 -7.70 -35.84
C ILE A 172 28.39 -8.92 -35.06
N PHE A 173 28.85 -10.12 -35.46
CA PHE A 173 28.42 -11.41 -34.95
C PHE A 173 29.60 -12.18 -34.35
N SER A 174 29.46 -12.65 -33.12
CA SER A 174 30.39 -13.59 -32.51
C SER A 174 29.63 -14.86 -32.13
N ASN A 175 30.17 -16.03 -32.54
CA ASN A 175 29.54 -17.34 -32.26
C ASN A 175 28.06 -17.41 -32.68
N GLY A 176 27.67 -16.76 -33.78
CA GLY A 176 26.28 -16.70 -34.26
C GLY A 176 25.35 -15.76 -33.48
N GLN A 177 25.90 -15.03 -32.53
CA GLN A 177 25.14 -14.02 -31.79
C GLN A 177 25.50 -12.61 -32.27
N ASN A 178 24.50 -11.73 -32.33
CA ASN A 178 24.71 -10.32 -32.67
C ASN A 178 25.25 -9.55 -31.46
N VAL A 179 26.57 -9.52 -31.32
CA VAL A 179 27.27 -8.87 -30.21
C VAL A 179 27.00 -7.35 -30.20
N ALA A 180 27.02 -6.74 -31.40
CA ALA A 180 26.77 -5.31 -31.54
C ALA A 180 25.35 -4.92 -31.08
N ASP A 181 24.32 -5.77 -31.27
CA ASP A 181 22.97 -5.55 -30.77
C ASP A 181 22.87 -5.81 -29.28
N ALA A 182 23.62 -6.77 -28.72
CA ALA A 182 23.65 -7.05 -27.28
C ALA A 182 24.29 -5.88 -26.52
N ASP A 183 25.42 -5.38 -26.99
CA ASP A 183 26.08 -4.21 -26.40
C ASP A 183 25.19 -2.97 -26.46
N LEU A 184 24.50 -2.73 -27.58
CA LEU A 184 23.58 -1.64 -27.74
C LEU A 184 22.40 -1.72 -26.74
N LYS A 185 21.82 -2.92 -26.59
CA LYS A 185 20.74 -3.15 -25.58
C LYS A 185 21.22 -2.93 -24.15
N SER A 186 22.45 -3.34 -23.83
CA SER A 186 23.06 -3.10 -22.53
C SER A 186 23.20 -1.61 -22.24
N LEU A 187 23.74 -0.84 -23.18
CA LEU A 187 23.90 0.62 -23.04
C LEU A 187 22.55 1.35 -23.03
N GLU A 188 21.56 0.85 -23.79
CA GLU A 188 20.18 1.37 -23.70
C GLU A 188 19.58 1.17 -22.32
N ALA A 189 19.78 0.00 -21.70
CA ALA A 189 19.32 -0.27 -20.34
C ALA A 189 19.99 0.66 -19.31
N ILE A 190 21.30 0.89 -19.44
CA ILE A 190 22.04 1.84 -18.59
C ILE A 190 21.49 3.26 -18.75
N MET A 191 21.24 3.71 -19.98
CA MET A 191 20.66 5.03 -20.25
C MET A 191 19.25 5.14 -19.68
N LYS A 192 18.41 4.13 -19.82
CA LYS A 192 17.06 4.09 -19.23
C LYS A 192 17.11 4.16 -17.70
N GLN A 193 18.03 3.43 -17.07
CA GLN A 193 18.23 3.46 -15.62
C GLN A 193 18.65 4.86 -15.14
N ALA A 194 19.58 5.50 -15.83
CA ALA A 194 20.00 6.86 -15.51
C ALA A 194 18.85 7.88 -15.67
N LYS A 195 18.03 7.70 -16.71
CA LYS A 195 16.81 8.51 -16.93
C LYS A 195 15.81 8.35 -15.78
N LEU A 196 15.53 7.11 -15.37
CA LEU A 196 14.64 6.84 -14.24
C LEU A 196 15.16 7.47 -12.94
N ASN A 197 16.46 7.40 -12.68
CA ASN A 197 17.05 8.03 -11.51
C ASN A 197 16.89 9.57 -11.55
N LEU A 198 17.01 10.18 -12.73
CA LEU A 198 16.73 11.60 -12.94
C LEU A 198 15.24 11.92 -12.71
N GLU A 199 14.32 11.10 -13.21
CA GLU A 199 12.89 11.28 -12.97
C GLU A 199 12.55 11.16 -11.48
N TYR A 200 13.24 10.30 -10.72
CA TYR A 200 13.06 10.10 -9.30
C TYR A 200 13.56 11.25 -8.42
N THR A 201 14.30 12.23 -8.97
CA THR A 201 14.61 13.47 -8.25
C THR A 201 13.36 14.31 -8.01
N ASN A 202 12.34 14.17 -8.84
CA ASN A 202 11.01 14.72 -8.62
C ASN A 202 10.20 13.73 -7.77
N VAL A 203 10.08 14.01 -6.48
CA VAL A 203 9.29 13.18 -5.58
C VAL A 203 7.81 13.51 -5.77
N ILE A 204 7.00 12.52 -6.09
CA ILE A 204 5.56 12.64 -6.33
C ILE A 204 4.76 11.93 -5.24
N ALA A 205 3.58 12.45 -4.92
CA ALA A 205 2.65 11.83 -4.00
C ALA A 205 2.14 10.49 -4.57
N PRO A 206 2.33 9.35 -3.88
CA PRO A 206 1.87 8.06 -4.35
C PRO A 206 0.36 7.89 -4.24
N ASN A 207 -0.28 8.67 -3.36
CA ASN A 207 -1.71 8.60 -3.09
C ASN A 207 -2.29 9.97 -2.74
N THR A 208 -3.61 10.11 -2.84
CA THR A 208 -4.35 11.27 -2.36
C THR A 208 -4.57 11.17 -0.85
N GLY A 209 -4.44 12.27 -0.13
CA GLY A 209 -4.64 12.34 1.32
C GLY A 209 -4.01 13.58 1.93
N VAL A 210 -3.91 13.60 3.25
CA VAL A 210 -3.37 14.71 4.05
C VAL A 210 -1.94 14.38 4.49
N VAL A 211 -1.03 15.33 4.27
CA VAL A 211 0.38 15.22 4.70
C VAL A 211 0.48 15.31 6.21
N THR A 212 1.25 14.42 6.80
CA THR A 212 1.56 14.41 8.23
C THR A 212 3.01 14.00 8.48
N ASN A 213 3.55 14.36 9.63
CA ASN A 213 4.91 13.96 10.04
C ASN A 213 6.01 14.40 9.05
N ARG A 214 5.93 15.62 8.54
CA ARG A 214 6.90 16.17 7.60
C ARG A 214 8.27 16.35 8.26
N ARG A 215 9.30 15.75 7.65
CA ARG A 215 10.69 15.75 8.15
C ARG A 215 11.68 16.40 7.18
N ILE A 216 11.18 17.03 6.13
CA ILE A 216 12.00 17.61 5.07
C ILE A 216 11.88 19.12 5.02
N GLU A 217 13.02 19.78 4.87
CA GLU A 217 13.16 21.21 4.65
C GLU A 217 14.07 21.44 3.44
N LYS A 218 13.98 22.62 2.85
CA LYS A 218 14.94 23.06 1.82
C LYS A 218 16.38 22.98 2.37
N GLY A 219 17.27 22.33 1.63
CA GLY A 219 18.66 22.09 2.04
C GLY A 219 18.88 20.80 2.84
N SER A 220 17.81 20.10 3.29
CA SER A 220 17.95 18.82 3.96
C SER A 220 18.53 17.76 3.03
N TYR A 221 19.44 16.94 3.54
CA TYR A 221 19.90 15.75 2.82
C TYR A 221 18.96 14.58 3.08
N VAL A 222 18.54 13.90 2.01
CA VAL A 222 17.69 12.70 2.09
C VAL A 222 18.41 11.52 1.47
N SER A 223 18.27 10.37 2.11
CA SER A 223 18.79 9.10 1.60
C SER A 223 17.68 8.26 0.97
N GLN A 224 18.04 7.45 -0.01
CA GLN A 224 17.11 6.51 -0.63
C GLN A 224 16.42 5.64 0.42
N GLY A 225 15.08 5.55 0.38
CA GLY A 225 14.28 4.78 1.32
C GLY A 225 14.02 5.45 2.68
N GLY A 226 14.67 6.58 2.98
CA GLY A 226 14.40 7.35 4.21
C GLY A 226 13.03 8.02 4.18
N PRO A 227 12.26 8.05 5.30
CA PRO A 227 10.94 8.66 5.30
C PRO A 227 11.04 10.19 5.20
N LEU A 228 10.32 10.78 4.25
CA LEU A 228 10.19 12.23 4.08
C LEU A 228 9.02 12.78 4.89
N PHE A 229 7.87 12.19 4.74
CA PHE A 229 6.61 12.48 5.42
C PHE A 229 5.66 11.30 5.22
N ALA A 230 4.49 11.35 5.86
CA ALA A 230 3.44 10.38 5.63
C ALA A 230 2.21 11.03 4.98
N ILE A 231 1.45 10.27 4.22
CA ILE A 231 0.15 10.65 3.70
C ILE A 231 -0.90 9.77 4.36
N VAL A 232 -1.91 10.39 4.96
CA VAL A 232 -3.08 9.73 5.50
C VAL A 232 -4.21 9.87 4.48
N PRO A 233 -4.64 8.78 3.82
CA PRO A 233 -5.78 8.81 2.92
C PRO A 233 -7.09 9.07 3.64
N ASP A 234 -8.11 9.47 2.89
CA ASP A 234 -9.44 9.75 3.41
C ASP A 234 -10.22 8.52 3.85
N LYS A 235 -9.81 7.35 3.35
CA LYS A 235 -10.48 6.09 3.67
C LYS A 235 -10.09 5.65 5.07
N VAL A 236 -11.04 5.76 5.98
CA VAL A 236 -10.92 5.33 7.37
C VAL A 236 -11.82 4.13 7.64
N TRP A 237 -11.46 3.34 8.64
CA TRP A 237 -12.28 2.26 9.19
C TRP A 237 -12.15 2.27 10.72
N ILE A 238 -12.89 1.39 11.38
CA ILE A 238 -12.84 1.25 12.83
C ILE A 238 -12.23 -0.10 13.16
N VAL A 239 -11.31 -0.10 14.08
CA VAL A 239 -10.82 -1.29 14.77
C VAL A 239 -11.46 -1.31 16.16
N ALA A 240 -12.31 -2.32 16.38
CA ALA A 240 -13.05 -2.49 17.62
C ALA A 240 -12.63 -3.78 18.32
N ASN A 241 -12.12 -3.67 19.53
CA ASN A 241 -11.62 -4.81 20.30
C ASN A 241 -12.74 -5.35 21.18
N PHE A 242 -13.45 -6.37 20.68
CA PHE A 242 -14.52 -7.05 21.44
C PHE A 242 -13.96 -8.19 22.29
N LYS A 243 -14.63 -8.48 23.41
CA LYS A 243 -14.30 -9.62 24.24
C LYS A 243 -14.61 -10.94 23.50
N GLU A 244 -13.86 -11.99 23.76
CA GLU A 244 -14.01 -13.31 23.12
C GLU A 244 -15.45 -13.84 23.15
N ASN A 245 -16.17 -13.66 24.29
CA ASN A 245 -17.56 -14.09 24.44
C ASN A 245 -18.55 -13.27 23.59
N GLN A 246 -18.23 -12.03 23.22
CA GLN A 246 -19.06 -11.19 22.35
C GLN A 246 -18.86 -11.57 20.87
N VAL A 247 -17.61 -11.86 20.47
CA VAL A 247 -17.27 -12.17 19.08
C VAL A 247 -17.93 -13.46 18.58
N GLY A 248 -18.22 -14.42 19.47
CA GLY A 248 -18.91 -15.64 19.11
C GLY A 248 -20.30 -15.46 18.48
N LEU A 249 -20.92 -14.28 18.67
CA LEU A 249 -22.21 -13.90 18.12
C LEU A 249 -22.09 -13.07 16.82
N MET A 250 -20.88 -12.66 16.44
CA MET A 250 -20.64 -11.73 15.35
C MET A 250 -20.32 -12.43 14.04
N LYS A 251 -20.77 -11.85 12.93
CA LYS A 251 -20.50 -12.31 11.57
C LYS A 251 -20.23 -11.11 10.66
N PRO A 252 -19.37 -11.26 9.64
CA PRO A 252 -19.23 -10.24 8.59
C PRO A 252 -20.60 -9.90 7.97
N GLY A 253 -20.79 -8.62 7.65
CA GLY A 253 -22.02 -8.06 7.09
C GLY A 253 -23.08 -7.63 8.12
N GLN A 254 -22.90 -7.88 9.43
CA GLN A 254 -23.83 -7.40 10.44
C GLN A 254 -23.79 -5.88 10.57
N GLU A 255 -24.97 -5.27 10.75
CA GLU A 255 -25.14 -3.82 10.92
C GLU A 255 -24.50 -3.32 12.21
N VAL A 256 -23.83 -2.18 12.11
CA VAL A 256 -23.20 -1.52 13.25
C VAL A 256 -23.64 -0.06 13.31
N THR A 257 -24.08 0.36 14.48
CA THR A 257 -24.27 1.78 14.78
C THR A 257 -23.01 2.32 15.45
N ILE A 258 -22.40 3.33 14.85
CA ILE A 258 -21.13 3.90 15.27
C ILE A 258 -21.38 5.27 15.92
N LYS A 259 -20.90 5.45 17.14
CA LYS A 259 -20.82 6.74 17.82
C LYS A 259 -19.35 7.17 17.85
N VAL A 260 -19.04 8.32 17.29
CA VAL A 260 -17.73 8.95 17.39
C VAL A 260 -17.75 9.93 18.54
N ASP A 261 -16.80 9.85 19.47
CA ASP A 261 -16.83 10.65 20.72
C ASP A 261 -16.74 12.15 20.45
N ALA A 262 -16.05 12.55 19.37
CA ALA A 262 -15.99 13.93 18.93
C ALA A 262 -17.36 14.49 18.43
N TYR A 263 -18.29 13.61 18.02
CA TYR A 263 -19.59 14.00 17.43
C TYR A 263 -20.75 13.34 18.16
N LYS A 264 -20.98 13.72 19.42
CA LYS A 264 -21.94 13.09 20.37
C LYS A 264 -23.38 12.96 19.84
N ASN A 265 -23.82 13.91 19.00
CA ASN A 265 -25.19 13.98 18.49
C ASN A 265 -25.40 13.25 17.15
N LYS A 266 -24.33 12.70 16.55
CA LYS A 266 -24.40 11.99 15.26
C LYS A 266 -24.10 10.51 15.47
N LYS A 267 -24.94 9.68 14.88
CA LYS A 267 -24.71 8.24 14.75
C LYS A 267 -24.41 7.95 13.28
N PHE A 268 -23.35 7.21 13.04
CA PHE A 268 -22.99 6.75 11.71
C PHE A 268 -23.41 5.28 11.57
N LYS A 269 -23.69 4.86 10.34
CA LYS A 269 -23.97 3.47 10.01
C LYS A 269 -22.74 2.82 9.43
N GLY A 270 -22.60 1.54 9.68
CA GLY A 270 -21.53 0.72 9.14
C GLY A 270 -21.86 -0.75 9.29
N HIS A 271 -20.97 -1.59 8.85
CA HIS A 271 -21.09 -3.04 8.99
C HIS A 271 -19.75 -3.68 9.35
N ILE A 272 -19.81 -4.89 9.88
CA ILE A 272 -18.61 -5.70 10.11
C ILE A 272 -18.04 -6.10 8.76
N ASP A 273 -16.81 -5.68 8.46
CA ASP A 273 -16.05 -6.12 7.27
C ASP A 273 -15.40 -7.48 7.54
N SER A 274 -14.67 -7.58 8.63
CA SER A 274 -13.94 -8.80 8.97
C SER A 274 -13.65 -8.90 10.47
N ILE A 275 -13.41 -10.13 10.93
CA ILE A 275 -13.03 -10.46 12.30
C ILE A 275 -11.63 -11.06 12.25
N GLN A 276 -10.70 -10.52 13.02
CA GLN A 276 -9.33 -11.02 13.08
C GLN A 276 -9.29 -12.42 13.68
N ARG A 277 -8.51 -13.32 13.08
CA ARG A 277 -8.41 -14.72 13.51
C ARG A 277 -7.40 -14.96 14.65
N ALA A 278 -6.88 -13.89 15.23
CA ALA A 278 -5.96 -13.95 16.37
C ALA A 278 -6.31 -12.83 17.36
N SER A 279 -6.11 -13.08 18.66
CA SER A 279 -6.25 -12.02 19.65
C SER A 279 -5.18 -10.94 19.48
N GLY A 280 -5.46 -9.70 19.86
CA GLY A 280 -4.51 -8.60 19.78
C GLY A 280 -3.18 -8.90 20.51
N ALA A 281 -3.22 -9.61 21.63
CA ALA A 281 -2.03 -10.03 22.38
C ALA A 281 -1.17 -11.02 21.59
N LYS A 282 -1.77 -11.95 20.81
CA LYS A 282 -1.03 -12.94 20.01
C LYS A 282 -0.52 -12.39 18.68
N SER A 283 -1.17 -11.38 18.13
CA SER A 283 -0.74 -10.72 16.89
C SER A 283 0.23 -9.56 17.11
N SER A 284 0.56 -9.22 18.36
CA SER A 284 1.59 -8.22 18.68
C SER A 284 2.98 -8.72 18.31
N LEU A 285 3.84 -7.81 17.84
CA LEU A 285 5.27 -8.08 17.60
C LEU A 285 6.02 -8.52 18.87
N PHE A 286 5.53 -8.11 20.05
CA PHE A 286 6.03 -8.49 21.36
C PHE A 286 4.86 -9.03 22.20
N PRO A 287 4.48 -10.31 22.03
CA PRO A 287 3.43 -10.91 22.84
C PRO A 287 3.82 -10.88 24.32
N PRO A 288 2.92 -10.47 25.23
CA PRO A 288 3.21 -10.51 26.65
C PRO A 288 3.41 -11.97 27.10
N GLU A 289 4.58 -12.29 27.62
CA GLU A 289 4.86 -13.58 28.27
C GLU A 289 4.45 -13.51 29.75
N ASN A 290 3.53 -14.38 30.16
CA ASN A 290 3.20 -14.54 31.57
C ASN A 290 4.35 -15.32 32.26
N ALA A 291 5.28 -14.58 32.88
CA ALA A 291 6.44 -15.14 33.58
C ALA A 291 6.10 -15.79 34.94
N VAL A 292 4.85 -15.81 35.37
CA VAL A 292 4.42 -16.40 36.66
C VAL A 292 3.73 -17.73 36.42
N GLY A 293 4.25 -18.79 37.07
CA GLY A 293 3.83 -20.19 36.90
C GLY A 293 2.38 -20.55 37.30
N SER A 294 1.46 -19.61 37.46
CA SER A 294 0.03 -19.86 37.64
C SER A 294 -0.75 -19.34 36.42
N PHE A 295 -1.47 -20.24 35.76
CA PHE A 295 -2.36 -19.88 34.65
C PHE A 295 -3.59 -19.11 35.19
N VAL A 296 -3.67 -17.83 34.89
CA VAL A 296 -4.88 -17.02 35.12
C VAL A 296 -5.59 -16.86 33.78
N LYS A 297 -6.85 -17.31 33.70
CA LYS A 297 -7.69 -17.12 32.51
C LYS A 297 -8.04 -15.64 32.37
N ILE A 298 -7.35 -14.96 31.44
CA ILE A 298 -7.65 -13.55 31.08
C ILE A 298 -8.55 -13.56 29.84
N VAL A 299 -9.65 -12.82 29.89
CA VAL A 299 -10.52 -12.63 28.72
C VAL A 299 -9.74 -11.91 27.62
N GLN A 300 -9.60 -12.58 26.49
CA GLN A 300 -8.89 -12.03 25.32
C GLN A 300 -9.80 -11.07 24.57
N ARG A 301 -9.19 -10.04 23.95
CA ARG A 301 -9.88 -9.14 23.01
C ARG A 301 -9.52 -9.51 21.59
N ILE A 302 -10.52 -9.53 20.72
CA ILE A 302 -10.39 -9.88 19.31
C ILE A 302 -10.76 -8.64 18.50
N PRO A 303 -9.84 -8.13 17.66
CA PRO A 303 -10.11 -7.00 16.80
C PRO A 303 -11.14 -7.34 15.72
N VAL A 304 -12.12 -6.49 15.58
CA VAL A 304 -13.16 -6.54 14.54
C VAL A 304 -13.05 -5.27 13.70
N LYS A 305 -12.88 -5.44 12.39
CA LYS A 305 -12.86 -4.34 11.44
C LYS A 305 -14.27 -3.98 11.04
N ILE A 306 -14.62 -2.71 11.19
CA ILE A 306 -15.93 -2.15 10.85
C ILE A 306 -15.71 -1.03 9.85
N VAL A 307 -16.49 -1.02 8.78
CA VAL A 307 -16.43 0.01 7.73
C VAL A 307 -17.71 0.84 7.74
N PHE A 308 -17.59 2.10 7.36
CA PHE A 308 -18.74 2.99 7.21
C PHE A 308 -19.49 2.64 5.93
N ASP A 309 -20.83 2.63 5.97
CA ASP A 309 -21.68 2.33 4.82
C ASP A 309 -21.74 3.50 3.83
N GLU A 310 -21.66 4.72 4.35
CA GLU A 310 -21.72 5.93 3.57
C GLU A 310 -20.39 6.70 3.63
N PRO A 311 -19.99 7.38 2.55
CA PRO A 311 -18.85 8.28 2.59
C PRO A 311 -19.07 9.37 3.68
N ILE A 312 -18.02 9.63 4.44
CA ILE A 312 -18.06 10.67 5.47
C ILE A 312 -17.93 12.03 4.79
N ASP A 313 -18.92 12.91 5.00
CA ASP A 313 -18.83 14.30 4.54
C ASP A 313 -17.79 15.06 5.38
N LYS A 314 -16.62 15.27 4.79
CA LYS A 314 -15.49 15.95 5.43
C LYS A 314 -15.76 17.39 5.80
N ASN A 315 -16.69 18.07 5.11
CA ASN A 315 -17.04 19.45 5.41
C ASN A 315 -17.82 19.56 6.74
N GLN A 316 -18.48 18.46 7.14
CA GLN A 316 -19.26 18.40 8.38
C GLN A 316 -18.54 17.59 9.46
N TYR A 317 -17.85 16.53 9.10
CA TYR A 317 -17.28 15.56 10.06
C TYR A 317 -15.83 15.22 9.68
N ASN A 318 -14.89 15.85 10.36
CA ASN A 318 -13.47 15.53 10.20
C ASN A 318 -13.11 14.33 11.08
N ILE A 319 -13.39 13.11 10.60
CA ILE A 319 -13.06 11.86 11.29
C ILE A 319 -11.65 11.43 10.88
N VAL A 320 -10.73 11.43 11.84
CA VAL A 320 -9.30 11.13 11.61
C VAL A 320 -8.87 9.88 12.38
N SER A 321 -7.82 9.23 11.91
CA SER A 321 -7.19 8.11 12.59
C SER A 321 -6.80 8.46 14.03
N GLY A 322 -7.04 7.54 14.97
CA GLY A 322 -6.81 7.72 16.39
C GLY A 322 -8.02 8.25 17.19
N MET A 323 -9.11 8.67 16.54
CA MET A 323 -10.33 9.08 17.27
C MET A 323 -11.00 7.89 17.92
N SER A 324 -11.46 8.07 19.18
CA SER A 324 -12.23 7.07 19.92
C SER A 324 -13.66 6.97 19.42
N VAL A 325 -14.17 5.75 19.36
CA VAL A 325 -15.52 5.43 18.90
C VAL A 325 -16.15 4.34 19.75
N VAL A 326 -17.48 4.33 19.79
CA VAL A 326 -18.26 3.27 20.45
C VAL A 326 -19.15 2.61 19.40
N PRO A 327 -18.74 1.48 18.83
CA PRO A 327 -19.57 0.69 17.92
C PRO A 327 -20.57 -0.14 18.71
N LYS A 328 -21.81 -0.22 18.22
CA LYS A 328 -22.89 -1.07 18.72
C LYS A 328 -23.34 -1.98 17.59
N VAL A 329 -22.96 -3.26 17.68
CA VAL A 329 -23.22 -4.31 16.68
C VAL A 329 -24.56 -4.97 16.96
N ARG A 330 -25.37 -5.16 15.93
CA ARG A 330 -26.59 -5.96 15.99
C ARG A 330 -26.28 -7.44 15.76
N VAL A 331 -26.35 -8.27 16.82
CA VAL A 331 -25.94 -9.69 16.79
C VAL A 331 -27.08 -10.69 16.60
N LYS A 332 -28.33 -10.24 16.73
CA LYS A 332 -29.54 -11.06 16.54
C LYS A 332 -30.62 -10.30 15.80
#